data_22f8b8d3da644db0ed560f727cc1031a
#
_entry.id   22f8b8d3da644db0ed560f727cc1031a
#
_cell.length_a   1.000
_cell.length_b   1.000
_cell.length_c   1.000
_cell.angle_alpha   90.00
_cell.angle_beta   90.00
_cell.angle_gamma   90.00
#
_symmetry.space_group_name_H-M   'P 1'
#
loop_
_entity.id
_entity.type
_entity.pdbx_description
1 polymer ?
#
loop_
_entity_poly.entity_id
_entity_poly.type
_entity_poly.pdbx_seq_one_letter_code
_entity_poly.pdbx_strand_id
1 'polypeptide(L)'
;MKKIGIVIFLMLALAVLYSCQEYEMVQYGAGQQINFMGDYYLGQNKEPYWEDDTAYLHYEVNFGINPLGDSLRVDTVLIGVKISGAMVDYPRKVVFKTDAPDENALEVLFPETYYVPADTGQAVFKILLKRPATRNVTYSANLTFDYAQSDFEAGTLERQFFRLKAEDTVNLGLWGSYEEEWDGYYAMYFGDYSETKARYLITKY
;
A
#
# COMPACT_ATOMS: atom_id res chain seq x y z
N MET A 1 -13.25 15.25 -68.37
CA MET A 1 -13.12 15.86 -67.03
C MET A 1 -14.22 15.40 -66.09
N LYS A 2 -15.51 15.22 -66.43
CA LYS A 2 -16.58 14.79 -65.54
C LYS A 2 -16.40 13.38 -64.96
N LYS A 3 -15.80 12.43 -65.68
CA LYS A 3 -15.58 11.05 -65.22
C LYS A 3 -14.50 10.91 -64.13
N ILE A 4 -13.48 11.78 -64.14
CA ILE A 4 -12.42 11.76 -63.14
C ILE A 4 -12.93 12.25 -61.76
N GLY A 5 -13.83 13.26 -61.75
CA GLY A 5 -14.42 13.76 -60.51
C GLY A 5 -15.31 12.71 -59.80
N ILE A 6 -16.01 11.88 -60.56
CA ILE A 6 -16.84 10.81 -60.00
C ILE A 6 -15.99 9.72 -59.33
N VAL A 7 -14.85 9.36 -59.93
CA VAL A 7 -13.95 8.35 -59.40
C VAL A 7 -13.30 8.85 -58.11
N ILE A 8 -12.88 10.12 -58.04
CA ILE A 8 -12.28 10.72 -56.85
C ILE A 8 -13.35 10.78 -55.73
N PHE A 9 -14.59 11.15 -56.06
CA PHE A 9 -15.66 11.19 -55.06
C PHE A 9 -16.00 9.81 -54.49
N LEU A 10 -16.00 8.77 -55.33
CA LEU A 10 -16.22 7.39 -54.90
C LEU A 10 -15.08 6.88 -54.04
N MET A 11 -13.82 7.20 -54.33
CA MET A 11 -12.67 6.84 -53.50
C MET A 11 -12.71 7.53 -52.14
N LEU A 12 -13.08 8.81 -52.08
CA LEU A 12 -13.23 9.53 -50.82
C LEU A 12 -14.39 8.94 -49.97
N ALA A 13 -15.52 8.59 -50.58
CA ALA A 13 -16.63 7.96 -49.89
C ALA A 13 -16.30 6.58 -49.32
N LEU A 14 -15.50 5.77 -50.05
CA LEU A 14 -14.98 4.51 -49.54
C LEU A 14 -13.99 4.70 -48.39
N ALA A 15 -13.13 5.71 -48.42
CA ALA A 15 -12.18 5.99 -47.33
C ALA A 15 -12.89 6.39 -46.02
N VAL A 16 -14.03 7.10 -46.11
CA VAL A 16 -14.84 7.45 -44.92
C VAL A 16 -15.52 6.23 -44.33
N LEU A 17 -15.93 5.25 -45.12
CA LEU A 17 -16.54 4.01 -44.64
C LEU A 17 -15.55 3.06 -43.96
N TYR A 18 -14.26 3.14 -44.31
CA TYR A 18 -13.19 2.36 -43.64
C TYR A 18 -12.66 3.04 -42.37
N SER A 19 -13.02 4.29 -42.11
CA SER A 19 -12.54 5.06 -40.94
C SER A 19 -13.28 4.74 -39.62
N CYS A 20 -14.39 4.00 -39.67
CA CYS A 20 -14.98 3.44 -38.45
C CYS A 20 -14.42 2.03 -38.20
N GLN A 21 -13.16 1.92 -37.81
CA GLN A 21 -12.79 0.78 -36.98
C GLN A 21 -13.49 1.02 -35.64
N GLU A 22 -14.52 0.24 -35.36
CA GLU A 22 -14.97 0.03 -33.98
C GLU A 22 -13.74 -0.45 -33.20
N TYR A 23 -13.19 0.43 -32.36
CA TYR A 23 -12.32 -0.05 -31.30
C TYR A 23 -13.18 -1.04 -30.52
N GLU A 24 -12.85 -2.33 -30.57
CA GLU A 24 -13.37 -3.28 -29.61
C GLU A 24 -13.17 -2.61 -28.24
N MET A 25 -14.27 -2.19 -27.62
CA MET A 25 -14.23 -1.79 -26.22
C MET A 25 -13.65 -2.99 -25.52
N VAL A 26 -12.46 -2.81 -24.92
CA VAL A 26 -11.88 -3.82 -24.05
C VAL A 26 -12.99 -4.16 -23.08
N GLN A 27 -13.70 -5.24 -23.33
CA GLN A 27 -14.62 -5.80 -22.36
C GLN A 27 -13.71 -6.18 -21.20
N TYR A 28 -13.75 -5.39 -20.14
CA TYR A 28 -13.20 -5.84 -18.86
C TYR A 28 -13.78 -7.22 -18.66
N GLY A 29 -12.89 -8.25 -18.65
CA GLY A 29 -13.30 -9.63 -18.48
C GLY A 29 -14.25 -9.72 -17.29
N ALA A 30 -15.17 -10.67 -17.31
CA ALA A 30 -16.23 -10.80 -16.32
C ALA A 30 -15.74 -10.97 -14.87
N GLY A 31 -14.42 -11.11 -14.66
CA GLY A 31 -13.78 -11.21 -13.36
C GLY A 31 -13.64 -9.84 -12.67
N GLN A 32 -13.90 -9.83 -11.38
CA GLN A 32 -13.66 -8.66 -10.54
C GLN A 32 -12.20 -8.65 -10.11
N GLN A 33 -11.54 -7.52 -10.36
CA GLN A 33 -10.14 -7.34 -10.02
C GLN A 33 -9.97 -6.52 -8.74
N ILE A 34 -9.00 -6.90 -7.90
CA ILE A 34 -8.68 -6.18 -6.67
C ILE A 34 -7.30 -5.53 -6.74
N ASN A 35 -7.21 -4.32 -6.21
CA ASN A 35 -6.00 -3.51 -6.14
C ASN A 35 -5.84 -2.91 -4.75
N PHE A 36 -4.62 -2.76 -4.26
CA PHE A 36 -4.35 -1.89 -3.13
C PHE A 36 -4.57 -0.42 -3.49
N MET A 37 -5.11 0.35 -2.55
CA MET A 37 -5.26 1.80 -2.69
C MET A 37 -4.06 2.51 -2.06
N GLY A 38 -3.31 3.27 -2.89
CA GLY A 38 -2.21 4.11 -2.40
C GLY A 38 -2.67 5.32 -1.59
N ASP A 39 -3.88 5.78 -1.83
CA ASP A 39 -4.36 7.10 -1.39
C ASP A 39 -5.13 7.07 -0.07
N TYR A 40 -5.26 5.93 0.56
CA TYR A 40 -6.16 5.79 1.71
C TYR A 40 -5.56 6.26 3.02
N TYR A 41 -4.26 6.47 3.07
CA TYR A 41 -3.57 6.79 4.32
C TYR A 41 -3.31 8.28 4.48
N LEU A 42 -4.04 8.89 5.39
CA LEU A 42 -3.76 10.06 6.22
C LEU A 42 -2.41 10.79 5.91
N GLY A 43 -2.29 11.37 4.72
CA GLY A 43 -1.13 12.18 4.34
C GLY A 43 0.11 11.41 3.88
N GLN A 44 0.06 10.09 3.79
CA GLN A 44 1.14 9.28 3.23
C GLN A 44 0.78 8.67 1.88
N ASN A 45 0.15 9.45 1.04
CA ASN A 45 -0.11 9.09 -0.35
C ASN A 45 1.21 8.96 -1.06
N LYS A 46 1.69 7.76 -1.13
CA LYS A 46 2.91 7.50 -1.83
C LYS A 46 2.56 6.79 -3.13
N GLU A 47 3.06 7.37 -4.21
CA GLU A 47 3.12 6.65 -5.47
C GLU A 47 3.91 5.35 -5.23
N PRO A 48 3.56 4.26 -5.93
CA PRO A 48 4.33 3.03 -5.83
C PRO A 48 5.80 3.31 -6.12
N TYR A 49 6.70 2.79 -5.30
CA TYR A 49 8.12 2.79 -5.63
C TYR A 49 8.50 1.46 -6.29
N TRP A 50 9.53 1.49 -7.12
CA TRP A 50 9.99 0.34 -7.89
C TRP A 50 11.27 -0.23 -7.28
N GLU A 51 11.30 -1.54 -7.11
CA GLU A 51 12.46 -2.30 -6.70
C GLU A 51 12.45 -3.63 -7.47
N ASP A 52 13.55 -3.95 -8.17
CA ASP A 52 13.68 -5.17 -9.00
C ASP A 52 12.46 -5.43 -9.91
N ASP A 53 12.06 -4.43 -10.69
CA ASP A 53 10.90 -4.46 -11.59
C ASP A 53 9.54 -4.70 -10.91
N THR A 54 9.47 -4.65 -9.59
CA THR A 54 8.23 -4.77 -8.81
C THR A 54 7.84 -3.43 -8.19
N ALA A 55 6.59 -3.03 -8.38
CA ALA A 55 6.04 -1.83 -7.76
C ALA A 55 5.44 -2.16 -6.40
N TYR A 56 5.81 -1.39 -5.37
CA TYR A 56 5.31 -1.54 -4.00
C TYR A 56 4.64 -0.27 -3.53
N LEU A 57 3.44 -0.38 -3.00
CA LEU A 57 2.92 0.57 -2.02
C LEU A 57 3.57 0.25 -0.67
N HIS A 58 3.70 1.22 0.23
CA HIS A 58 4.40 0.97 1.48
C HIS A 58 3.79 1.68 2.69
N TYR A 59 3.99 1.10 3.85
CA TYR A 59 3.70 1.67 5.15
C TYR A 59 4.85 1.37 6.11
N GLU A 60 5.24 2.38 6.88
CA GLU A 60 6.32 2.26 7.86
C GLU A 60 5.81 2.73 9.23
N VAL A 61 6.12 1.96 10.27
CA VAL A 61 5.81 2.30 11.65
C VAL A 61 7.06 2.20 12.51
N ASN A 62 7.23 3.20 13.37
CA ASN A 62 8.30 3.17 14.36
C ASN A 62 7.71 3.10 15.79
N PHE A 63 7.88 1.97 16.42
CA PHE A 63 7.45 1.74 17.81
C PHE A 63 8.29 2.51 18.82
N GLY A 64 9.53 2.87 18.47
CA GLY A 64 10.48 3.52 19.37
C GLY A 64 10.12 4.96 19.72
N ILE A 65 9.37 5.63 18.84
CA ILE A 65 8.93 7.01 19.02
C ILE A 65 7.44 7.13 19.43
N ASN A 66 6.78 6.01 19.72
CA ASN A 66 5.37 6.03 20.08
C ASN A 66 5.22 6.42 21.57
N PRO A 67 4.32 7.38 21.91
CA PRO A 67 4.10 7.82 23.30
C PRO A 67 3.68 6.71 24.26
N LEU A 68 3.10 5.61 23.77
CA LEU A 68 2.77 4.44 24.59
C LEU A 68 4.01 3.62 24.99
N GLY A 69 5.17 3.93 24.39
CA GLY A 69 6.43 3.29 24.71
C GLY A 69 6.38 1.77 24.61
N ASP A 70 6.98 1.10 25.58
CA ASP A 70 7.05 -0.37 25.60
C ASP A 70 5.71 -1.06 25.90
N SER A 71 4.66 -0.34 26.23
CA SER A 71 3.32 -0.91 26.39
C SER A 71 2.65 -1.23 25.05
N LEU A 72 3.03 -0.52 23.97
CA LEU A 72 2.55 -0.79 22.63
C LEU A 72 3.23 -2.05 22.08
N ARG A 73 2.50 -3.14 22.01
CA ARG A 73 2.99 -4.43 21.49
C ARG A 73 2.55 -4.71 20.06
N VAL A 74 1.47 -4.07 19.65
CA VAL A 74 0.84 -4.27 18.35
C VAL A 74 0.35 -2.92 17.86
N ASP A 75 0.63 -2.59 16.63
CA ASP A 75 0.06 -1.42 15.94
C ASP A 75 -0.96 -1.84 14.91
N THR A 76 -1.87 -0.94 14.58
CA THR A 76 -2.95 -1.18 13.64
C THR A 76 -2.72 -0.41 12.35
N VAL A 77 -2.71 -1.14 11.24
CA VAL A 77 -2.66 -0.58 9.89
C VAL A 77 -3.99 -0.78 9.20
N LEU A 78 -4.49 0.27 8.54
CA LEU A 78 -5.69 0.19 7.73
C LEU A 78 -5.26 0.05 6.25
N ILE A 79 -5.65 -1.00 5.60
CA ILE A 79 -5.35 -1.27 4.19
C ILE A 79 -6.59 -1.00 3.35
N GLY A 80 -6.50 0.01 2.48
CA GLY A 80 -7.52 0.30 1.50
C GLY A 80 -7.39 -0.60 0.27
N VAL A 81 -8.54 -1.06 -0.25
CA VAL A 81 -8.61 -1.79 -1.51
C VAL A 81 -9.66 -1.17 -2.42
N LYS A 82 -9.39 -1.24 -3.73
CA LYS A 82 -10.32 -0.82 -4.79
C LYS A 82 -10.61 -1.98 -5.71
N ILE A 83 -11.88 -2.12 -6.06
CA ILE A 83 -12.36 -3.15 -6.96
C ILE A 83 -12.61 -2.54 -8.33
N SER A 84 -12.15 -3.22 -9.39
CA SER A 84 -12.46 -2.93 -10.78
C SER A 84 -13.37 -4.04 -11.31
N GLY A 85 -14.35 -3.68 -12.14
CA GLY A 85 -15.34 -4.60 -12.67
C GLY A 85 -16.76 -4.27 -12.20
N ALA A 86 -17.71 -5.14 -12.50
CA ALA A 86 -19.11 -4.94 -12.14
C ALA A 86 -19.33 -5.04 -10.62
N MET A 87 -20.16 -4.16 -10.07
CA MET A 87 -20.61 -4.28 -8.70
C MET A 87 -21.61 -5.44 -8.59
N VAL A 88 -21.58 -6.12 -7.44
CA VAL A 88 -22.48 -7.24 -7.14
C VAL A 88 -23.17 -7.01 -5.81
N ASP A 89 -24.35 -7.61 -5.63
CA ASP A 89 -25.26 -7.45 -4.50
C ASP A 89 -24.96 -8.39 -3.31
N TYR A 90 -23.78 -9.00 -3.31
CA TYR A 90 -23.34 -9.90 -2.24
C TYR A 90 -21.90 -9.56 -1.78
N PRO A 91 -21.55 -9.88 -0.51
CA PRO A 91 -20.21 -9.68 0.00
C PRO A 91 -19.21 -10.65 -0.65
N ARG A 92 -18.00 -10.18 -0.91
CA ARG A 92 -16.92 -10.93 -1.58
C ARG A 92 -15.74 -11.08 -0.66
N LYS A 93 -15.23 -12.28 -0.55
CA LYS A 93 -14.14 -12.63 0.35
C LYS A 93 -12.79 -12.11 -0.18
N VAL A 94 -11.98 -11.55 0.72
CA VAL A 94 -10.59 -11.18 0.47
C VAL A 94 -9.71 -11.97 1.43
N VAL A 95 -8.67 -12.59 0.92
CA VAL A 95 -7.64 -13.24 1.72
C VAL A 95 -6.30 -12.61 1.40
N PHE A 96 -5.62 -12.14 2.43
CA PHE A 96 -4.25 -11.66 2.34
C PHE A 96 -3.28 -12.77 2.67
N LYS A 97 -2.09 -12.67 2.10
CA LYS A 97 -0.92 -13.44 2.50
C LYS A 97 0.28 -12.53 2.62
N THR A 98 1.22 -12.92 3.43
CA THR A 98 2.50 -12.23 3.59
C THR A 98 3.63 -13.08 3.06
N ASP A 99 4.58 -12.42 2.43
CA ASP A 99 5.89 -12.94 2.10
C ASP A 99 6.91 -12.07 2.83
N ALA A 100 7.69 -12.68 3.70
CA ALA A 100 8.66 -11.97 4.52
C ALA A 100 10.06 -12.56 4.29
N PRO A 101 11.12 -11.73 4.35
CA PRO A 101 12.48 -12.23 4.26
C PRO A 101 12.79 -13.19 5.43
N ASP A 102 13.74 -14.09 5.23
CA ASP A 102 14.16 -15.04 6.28
C ASP A 102 14.72 -14.33 7.52
N GLU A 103 15.44 -13.22 7.31
CA GLU A 103 15.93 -12.37 8.37
C GLU A 103 15.00 -11.16 8.60
N ASN A 104 14.73 -10.87 9.87
CA ASN A 104 13.90 -9.72 10.27
C ASN A 104 12.49 -9.75 9.64
N ALA A 105 11.88 -10.91 9.61
CA ALA A 105 10.50 -11.08 9.17
C ALA A 105 9.55 -10.35 10.10
N LEU A 106 8.75 -9.42 9.56
CA LEU A 106 7.70 -8.73 10.29
C LEU A 106 6.51 -9.67 10.50
N GLU A 107 6.12 -9.87 11.75
CA GLU A 107 4.92 -10.63 12.07
C GLU A 107 3.66 -9.78 11.84
N VAL A 108 2.85 -10.20 10.87
CA VAL A 108 1.58 -9.57 10.49
C VAL A 108 0.43 -10.47 10.91
N LEU A 109 -0.55 -9.90 11.61
CA LEU A 109 -1.71 -10.64 12.11
C LEU A 109 -2.98 -10.17 11.39
N PHE A 110 -3.81 -11.13 11.01
CA PHE A 110 -5.10 -10.91 10.39
C PHE A 110 -6.20 -11.24 11.41
N PRO A 111 -6.76 -10.22 12.10
CA PRO A 111 -7.66 -10.46 13.23
C PRO A 111 -9.04 -10.99 12.85
N GLU A 112 -9.43 -10.88 11.58
CA GLU A 112 -10.76 -11.25 11.10
C GLU A 112 -10.71 -11.81 9.67
N THR A 113 -11.83 -12.35 9.21
CA THR A 113 -12.04 -12.68 7.80
C THR A 113 -12.56 -11.45 7.08
N TYR A 114 -11.94 -11.10 5.98
CA TYR A 114 -12.24 -9.87 5.26
C TYR A 114 -13.24 -10.09 4.13
N TYR A 115 -14.17 -9.14 4.00
CA TYR A 115 -15.15 -9.10 2.92
C TYR A 115 -15.29 -7.67 2.39
N VAL A 116 -15.28 -7.52 1.08
CA VAL A 116 -15.75 -6.30 0.44
C VAL A 116 -17.28 -6.35 0.50
N PRO A 117 -17.94 -5.34 1.07
CA PRO A 117 -19.41 -5.33 1.17
C PRO A 117 -20.09 -5.38 -0.19
N ALA A 118 -21.36 -5.80 -0.21
CA ALA A 118 -22.21 -5.71 -1.39
C ALA A 118 -22.28 -4.27 -1.91
N ASP A 119 -22.46 -4.11 -3.20
CA ASP A 119 -22.67 -2.82 -3.89
C ASP A 119 -21.57 -1.77 -3.63
N THR A 120 -20.35 -2.21 -3.25
CA THR A 120 -19.21 -1.32 -3.03
C THR A 120 -18.04 -1.67 -3.94
N GLY A 121 -17.36 -0.63 -4.43
CA GLY A 121 -16.11 -0.74 -5.20
C GLY A 121 -14.86 -0.50 -4.35
N GLN A 122 -15.00 -0.28 -3.04
CA GLN A 122 -13.88 -0.02 -2.14
C GLN A 122 -14.16 -0.60 -0.76
N ALA A 123 -13.09 -1.00 -0.06
CA ALA A 123 -13.16 -1.42 1.33
C ALA A 123 -11.86 -1.07 2.07
N VAL A 124 -11.93 -1.04 3.39
CA VAL A 124 -10.78 -0.81 4.26
C VAL A 124 -10.71 -1.93 5.28
N PHE A 125 -9.54 -2.53 5.38
CA PHE A 125 -9.30 -3.67 6.25
C PHE A 125 -8.26 -3.34 7.31
N LYS A 126 -8.52 -3.80 8.53
CA LYS A 126 -7.60 -3.65 9.65
C LYS A 126 -6.68 -4.86 9.70
N ILE A 127 -5.37 -4.62 9.63
CA ILE A 127 -4.34 -5.61 9.92
C ILE A 127 -3.50 -5.14 11.10
N LEU A 128 -2.83 -6.05 11.76
CA LEU A 128 -2.05 -5.76 12.95
C LEU A 128 -0.58 -6.10 12.70
N LEU A 129 0.30 -5.18 13.07
CA LEU A 129 1.75 -5.37 13.01
C LEU A 129 2.28 -5.60 14.41
N LYS A 130 2.96 -6.69 14.66
CA LYS A 130 3.65 -6.91 15.92
C LYS A 130 4.90 -6.04 16.02
N ARG A 131 5.16 -5.56 17.23
CA ARG A 131 6.39 -4.86 17.55
C ARG A 131 7.60 -5.75 17.27
N PRO A 132 8.64 -5.24 16.58
CA PRO A 132 9.90 -5.94 16.39
C PRO A 132 10.48 -6.50 17.68
N ALA A 133 11.04 -7.71 17.62
CA ALA A 133 11.63 -8.36 18.77
C ALA A 133 12.97 -7.72 19.19
N THR A 134 13.71 -7.18 18.21
CA THR A 134 15.02 -6.56 18.40
C THR A 134 14.90 -5.06 18.11
N ARG A 135 15.42 -4.24 19.00
CA ARG A 135 15.50 -2.79 18.83
C ARG A 135 16.58 -2.41 17.80
N ASN A 136 16.40 -1.25 17.18
CA ASN A 136 17.33 -0.69 16.19
C ASN A 136 17.55 -1.59 14.96
N VAL A 137 16.55 -2.41 14.65
CA VAL A 137 16.51 -3.28 13.47
C VAL A 137 15.16 -3.08 12.76
N THR A 138 15.20 -2.90 11.45
CA THR A 138 13.99 -2.80 10.62
C THR A 138 13.52 -4.20 10.25
N TYR A 139 12.26 -4.47 10.51
CA TYR A 139 11.55 -5.68 10.11
C TYR A 139 10.62 -5.37 8.93
N SER A 140 10.48 -6.30 8.00
CA SER A 140 9.64 -6.10 6.84
C SER A 140 8.81 -7.32 6.47
N ALA A 141 7.70 -7.09 5.77
CA ALA A 141 6.88 -8.10 5.12
C ALA A 141 6.22 -7.51 3.88
N ASN A 142 6.08 -8.28 2.82
CA ASN A 142 5.27 -7.92 1.68
C ASN A 142 3.87 -8.53 1.84
N LEU A 143 2.86 -7.68 1.84
CA LEU A 143 1.46 -8.08 1.83
C LEU A 143 0.99 -8.19 0.38
N THR A 144 0.28 -9.25 0.06
CA THR A 144 -0.34 -9.48 -1.25
C THR A 144 -1.66 -10.22 -1.08
N PHE A 145 -2.41 -10.37 -2.17
CA PHE A 145 -3.66 -11.12 -2.16
C PHE A 145 -3.42 -12.60 -2.41
N ASP A 146 -4.11 -13.47 -1.69
CA ASP A 146 -4.21 -14.88 -2.01
C ASP A 146 -5.41 -15.09 -2.95
N TYR A 147 -5.15 -15.05 -4.25
CA TYR A 147 -6.19 -15.19 -5.28
C TYR A 147 -6.83 -16.58 -5.31
N ALA A 148 -6.15 -17.61 -4.82
CA ALA A 148 -6.72 -18.95 -4.76
C ALA A 148 -7.83 -19.09 -3.71
N GLN A 149 -7.83 -18.20 -2.70
CA GLN A 149 -8.78 -18.20 -1.61
C GLN A 149 -9.70 -16.96 -1.59
N SER A 150 -9.49 -16.00 -2.50
CA SER A 150 -10.25 -14.77 -2.66
C SER A 150 -11.25 -14.90 -3.81
N ASP A 151 -12.30 -14.08 -3.77
CA ASP A 151 -13.31 -14.00 -4.84
C ASP A 151 -12.91 -13.01 -5.96
N PHE A 152 -11.62 -12.69 -6.07
CA PHE A 152 -11.09 -11.67 -6.96
C PHE A 152 -9.93 -12.20 -7.81
N GLU A 153 -9.76 -11.58 -8.97
CA GLU A 153 -8.58 -11.72 -9.82
C GLU A 153 -7.58 -10.60 -9.56
N ALA A 154 -6.34 -10.77 -10.05
CA ALA A 154 -5.32 -9.75 -9.97
C ALA A 154 -5.71 -8.52 -10.80
N GLY A 155 -5.55 -7.36 -10.23
CA GLY A 155 -5.75 -6.09 -10.91
C GLY A 155 -4.47 -5.56 -11.57
N THR A 156 -4.26 -4.24 -11.47
CA THR A 156 -3.09 -3.56 -12.03
C THR A 156 -1.80 -4.00 -11.33
N LEU A 157 -0.78 -4.34 -12.09
CA LEU A 157 0.48 -4.91 -11.58
C LEU A 157 1.13 -4.04 -10.50
N GLU A 158 1.14 -2.72 -10.67
CA GLU A 158 1.74 -1.76 -9.73
C GLU A 158 0.99 -1.66 -8.40
N ARG A 159 -0.16 -2.33 -8.25
CA ARG A 159 -1.02 -2.26 -7.06
C ARG A 159 -1.31 -3.63 -6.45
N GLN A 160 -0.39 -4.57 -6.64
CA GLN A 160 -0.53 -5.93 -6.13
C GLN A 160 0.32 -6.23 -4.89
N PHE A 161 1.26 -5.34 -4.58
CA PHE A 161 2.17 -5.51 -3.46
C PHE A 161 2.13 -4.30 -2.53
N PHE A 162 2.09 -4.59 -1.23
CA PHE A 162 2.11 -3.57 -0.19
C PHE A 162 3.20 -3.93 0.82
N ARG A 163 4.29 -3.16 0.84
CA ARG A 163 5.40 -3.39 1.76
C ARG A 163 5.12 -2.77 3.11
N LEU A 164 5.20 -3.59 4.13
CA LEU A 164 5.07 -3.21 5.52
C LEU A 164 6.45 -3.21 6.15
N LYS A 165 6.81 -2.12 6.82
CA LYS A 165 8.04 -2.03 7.60
C LYS A 165 7.71 -1.61 9.02
N ALA A 166 8.41 -2.20 9.98
CA ALA A 166 8.32 -1.83 11.38
C ALA A 166 9.70 -1.78 12.00
N GLU A 167 9.93 -0.79 12.83
CA GLU A 167 11.15 -0.67 13.63
C GLU A 167 10.82 -0.25 15.07
N ASP A 168 11.77 -0.48 15.95
CA ASP A 168 11.73 -0.01 17.34
C ASP A 168 13.01 0.78 17.61
N THR A 169 13.10 1.97 17.00
CA THR A 169 14.30 2.80 17.00
C THR A 169 13.97 4.18 17.52
N VAL A 170 14.79 4.71 18.42
CA VAL A 170 14.69 6.11 18.82
C VAL A 170 15.39 6.98 17.80
N ASN A 171 14.70 7.26 16.71
CA ASN A 171 15.18 8.15 15.66
C ASN A 171 14.02 9.04 15.20
N LEU A 172 14.18 10.35 15.31
CA LEU A 172 13.14 11.31 14.90
C LEU A 172 13.11 11.59 13.39
N GLY A 173 14.00 10.99 12.62
CA GLY A 173 13.95 10.95 11.14
C GLY A 173 13.93 12.27 10.38
N LEU A 174 13.41 13.32 10.99
CA LEU A 174 13.24 14.65 10.39
C LEU A 174 14.37 15.63 10.77
N TRP A 175 15.17 15.33 11.81
CA TRP A 175 16.07 16.28 12.46
C TRP A 175 17.47 15.74 12.70
N GLY A 176 17.86 14.64 12.08
CA GLY A 176 19.13 13.96 12.37
C GLY A 176 19.00 12.84 13.39
N SER A 177 20.10 12.35 13.92
CA SER A 177 20.05 11.36 15.01
C SER A 177 19.55 12.04 16.29
N TYR A 178 18.75 11.33 17.07
CA TYR A 178 18.29 11.85 18.37
C TYR A 178 19.45 12.23 19.30
N GLU A 179 20.60 11.62 19.09
CA GLU A 179 21.85 11.89 19.80
C GLU A 179 22.39 13.28 19.51
N GLU A 180 22.38 13.72 18.24
CA GLU A 180 22.82 15.09 17.85
C GLU A 180 21.90 16.17 18.42
N GLU A 181 20.60 15.96 18.42
CA GLU A 181 19.63 16.88 19.02
C GLU A 181 19.74 16.89 20.54
N TRP A 182 20.02 15.74 21.13
CA TRP A 182 20.19 15.62 22.58
C TRP A 182 21.28 16.54 23.09
N ASP A 183 22.45 16.52 22.47
CA ASP A 183 23.59 17.34 22.85
C ASP A 183 23.30 18.84 22.68
N GLY A 184 22.51 19.21 21.68
CA GLY A 184 22.14 20.60 21.42
C GLY A 184 21.11 21.18 22.40
N TYR A 185 20.16 20.39 22.88
CA TYR A 185 19.01 20.88 23.64
C TYR A 185 18.76 20.20 24.98
N TYR A 186 18.98 18.90 25.07
CA TYR A 186 18.56 18.11 26.22
C TYR A 186 19.69 17.79 27.21
N ALA A 187 20.94 17.74 26.74
CA ALA A 187 22.09 17.39 27.58
C ALA A 187 22.26 18.31 28.80
N MET A 188 21.93 19.60 28.64
CA MET A 188 21.99 20.57 29.73
C MET A 188 21.05 20.24 30.90
N TYR A 189 19.92 19.58 30.63
CA TYR A 189 18.91 19.24 31.63
C TYR A 189 18.99 17.81 32.11
N PHE A 190 19.40 16.90 31.23
CA PHE A 190 19.31 15.45 31.45
C PHE A 190 20.68 14.75 31.44
N GLY A 191 21.78 15.50 31.20
CA GLY A 191 23.13 14.95 31.04
C GLY A 191 23.29 14.16 29.76
N ASP A 192 24.30 13.30 29.67
CA ASP A 192 24.65 12.56 28.46
C ASP A 192 23.48 11.75 27.92
N TYR A 193 23.45 11.58 26.59
CA TYR A 193 22.45 10.80 25.89
C TYR A 193 22.40 9.35 26.39
N SER A 194 21.21 8.84 26.50
CA SER A 194 20.96 7.39 26.51
C SER A 194 19.58 7.11 25.93
N GLU A 195 19.46 6.03 25.19
CA GLU A 195 18.20 5.59 24.60
C GLU A 195 17.09 5.46 25.66
N THR A 196 17.42 5.00 26.85
CA THR A 196 16.47 4.88 27.97
C THR A 196 15.92 6.24 28.40
N LYS A 197 16.75 7.27 28.49
CA LYS A 197 16.30 8.62 28.82
C LYS A 197 15.41 9.20 27.71
N ALA A 198 15.81 9.01 26.44
CA ALA A 198 15.06 9.45 25.30
C ALA A 198 13.67 8.80 25.24
N ARG A 199 13.59 7.48 25.39
CA ARG A 199 12.32 6.75 25.47
C ARG A 199 11.45 7.22 26.62
N TYR A 200 12.04 7.49 27.79
CA TYR A 200 11.31 8.03 28.91
C TYR A 200 10.67 9.39 28.59
N LEU A 201 11.40 10.28 27.92
CA LEU A 201 10.86 11.59 27.55
C LEU A 201 9.73 11.45 26.52
N ILE A 202 9.90 10.63 25.48
CA ILE A 202 8.86 10.36 24.48
C ILE A 202 7.56 9.85 25.11
N THR A 203 7.64 9.06 26.18
CA THR A 203 6.45 8.52 26.87
C THR A 203 5.82 9.50 27.85
N LYS A 204 6.48 10.61 28.17
CA LYS A 204 6.01 11.56 29.17
C LYS A 204 5.42 12.83 28.57
N TYR A 205 5.88 13.21 27.39
CA TYR A 205 5.56 14.46 26.72
C TYR A 205 5.08 14.23 25.27
#